data_0883837d3b59984419998ca9b97cc322
#
_entry.id   0883837d3b59984419998ca9b97cc322
#
_cell.length_a   1.000
_cell.length_b   1.000
_cell.length_c   1.000
_cell.angle_alpha   90.00
_cell.angle_beta   90.00
_cell.angle_gamma   90.00
#
_symmetry.space_group_name_H-M   'P 1'
#
loop_
_entity.id
_entity.type
_entity.pdbx_description
1 polymer ?
#
loop_
_entity_poly.entity_id
_entity_poly.type
_entity_poly.pdbx_seq_one_letter_code
_entity_poly.pdbx_strand_id
1 'polypeptide(L)'
;MPSWIARETASNPNMTAAEQENNVLIIAQYFRGLGWSDNAISALCGNMEIESYLNPCQFEIRYNFSPSYGFGLVQWTPRTKFSDWAGSDWRTNYNKQLQRIKYELDNGLQWIPVSAYNYMTFAQFSVSTQTPEYLVMAFEYSYERGTPMTAQREAAARKWYTFLGNNPTGNNIPIWMLFKIQWNNRLTRG
;
A
#
# COMPACT_ATOMS: atom_id res chain seq x y z
N MET A 1 -6.07 18.43 -1.16
CA MET A 1 -5.54 17.10 -0.84
C MET A 1 -5.23 16.41 -2.17
N PRO A 2 -4.13 15.68 -2.27
CA PRO A 2 -3.84 14.93 -3.49
C PRO A 2 -4.97 13.92 -3.76
N SER A 3 -5.30 13.70 -5.02
CA SER A 3 -6.23 12.68 -5.48
C SER A 3 -5.45 11.54 -6.13
N TRP A 4 -5.96 10.31 -6.04
CA TRP A 4 -5.32 9.18 -6.67
C TRP A 4 -5.13 9.38 -8.17
N ILE A 5 -3.94 9.06 -8.64
CA ILE A 5 -3.65 8.89 -10.06
C ILE A 5 -3.59 7.40 -10.35
N ALA A 6 -4.45 6.93 -11.24
CA ALA A 6 -4.56 5.54 -11.61
C ALA A 6 -4.60 5.40 -13.14
N ARG A 7 -3.95 4.38 -13.65
CA ARG A 7 -3.88 4.09 -15.08
C ARG A 7 -4.39 2.70 -15.38
N GLU A 8 -5.52 2.64 -16.05
CA GLU A 8 -6.08 1.41 -16.60
C GLU A 8 -5.89 1.42 -18.11
N THR A 9 -4.66 1.57 -18.60
CA THR A 9 -4.43 1.64 -20.04
C THR A 9 -3.73 0.40 -20.59
N ALA A 10 -4.12 0.10 -21.79
CA ALA A 10 -3.60 -0.97 -22.59
C ALA A 10 -2.11 -0.85 -22.92
N SER A 11 -1.60 0.36 -23.05
CA SER A 11 -0.33 0.61 -23.71
C SER A 11 0.84 0.84 -22.77
N ASN A 12 0.62 1.42 -21.58
CA ASN A 12 1.67 1.61 -20.57
C ASN A 12 1.07 1.78 -19.17
N PRO A 13 1.08 0.72 -18.32
CA PRO A 13 0.59 0.81 -16.94
C PRO A 13 1.57 1.55 -16.03
N ASN A 14 2.80 1.82 -16.48
CA ASN A 14 3.84 2.40 -15.66
C ASN A 14 3.47 3.84 -15.29
N MET A 15 3.58 4.16 -14.01
CA MET A 15 3.42 5.51 -13.49
C MET A 15 4.69 6.31 -13.75
N THR A 16 4.55 7.59 -14.07
CA THR A 16 5.69 8.51 -14.04
C THR A 16 6.16 8.76 -12.60
N ALA A 17 7.38 9.25 -12.42
CA ALA A 17 7.90 9.57 -11.08
C ALA A 17 6.96 10.53 -10.31
N ALA A 18 6.48 11.60 -10.95
CA ALA A 18 5.57 12.56 -10.32
C ALA A 18 4.22 11.94 -9.91
N GLU A 19 3.70 10.99 -10.69
CA GLU A 19 2.48 10.27 -10.36
C GLU A 19 2.68 9.30 -9.20
N GLN A 20 3.84 8.62 -9.15
CA GLN A 20 4.23 7.80 -8.01
C GLN A 20 4.35 8.64 -6.74
N GLU A 21 5.04 9.78 -6.80
CA GLU A 21 5.18 10.72 -5.69
C GLU A 21 3.82 11.19 -5.16
N ASN A 22 2.88 11.55 -6.04
CA ASN A 22 1.52 11.91 -5.65
C ASN A 22 0.82 10.77 -4.89
N ASN A 23 0.91 9.54 -5.39
CA ASN A 23 0.27 8.39 -4.76
C ASN A 23 0.94 8.02 -3.43
N VAL A 24 2.27 8.15 -3.34
CA VAL A 24 3.00 7.95 -2.07
C VAL A 24 2.57 8.95 -1.00
N LEU A 25 2.30 10.20 -1.36
CA LEU A 25 1.78 11.19 -0.39
C LEU A 25 0.40 10.79 0.17
N ILE A 26 -0.47 10.21 -0.67
CA ILE A 26 -1.77 9.71 -0.21
C ILE A 26 -1.60 8.52 0.74
N ILE A 27 -0.73 7.57 0.37
CA ILE A 27 -0.40 6.40 1.20
C ILE A 27 0.18 6.85 2.55
N ALA A 28 1.18 7.74 2.50
CA ALA A 28 1.83 8.25 3.71
C ALA A 28 0.84 9.01 4.61
N GLN A 29 0.01 9.87 4.05
CA GLN A 29 -1.02 10.58 4.83
C GLN A 29 -1.95 9.62 5.56
N TYR A 30 -2.39 8.55 4.88
CA TYR A 30 -3.27 7.54 5.49
C TYR A 30 -2.59 6.81 6.64
N PHE A 31 -1.41 6.23 6.42
CA PHE A 31 -0.73 5.41 7.41
C PHE A 31 -0.09 6.21 8.55
N ARG A 32 0.43 7.41 8.29
CA ARG A 32 0.84 8.36 9.35
C ARG A 32 -0.32 8.71 10.27
N GLY A 33 -1.53 8.90 9.71
CA GLY A 33 -2.76 9.09 10.48
C GLY A 33 -3.14 7.92 11.39
N LEU A 34 -2.62 6.72 11.11
CA LEU A 34 -2.76 5.51 11.92
C LEU A 34 -1.56 5.25 12.85
N GLY A 35 -0.58 6.14 12.89
CA GLY A 35 0.62 6.02 13.74
C GLY A 35 1.73 5.14 13.18
N TRP A 36 1.72 4.83 11.88
CA TRP A 36 2.83 4.10 11.27
C TRP A 36 4.09 4.96 11.20
N SER A 37 5.25 4.33 11.32
CA SER A 37 6.54 5.01 11.13
C SER A 37 6.81 5.30 9.65
N ASP A 38 7.58 6.36 9.36
CA ASP A 38 7.99 6.65 7.98
C ASP A 38 8.88 5.53 7.41
N ASN A 39 9.62 4.81 8.26
CA ASN A 39 10.40 3.65 7.86
C ASN A 39 9.49 2.54 7.32
N ALA A 40 8.43 2.20 8.05
CA ALA A 40 7.45 1.19 7.62
C ALA A 40 6.66 1.63 6.38
N ILE A 41 6.26 2.90 6.31
CA ILE A 41 5.55 3.45 5.15
C ILE A 41 6.44 3.42 3.90
N SER A 42 7.72 3.77 4.05
CA SER A 42 8.69 3.73 2.94
C SER A 42 8.93 2.31 2.44
N ALA A 43 9.01 1.35 3.36
CA ALA A 43 9.11 -0.07 3.03
C ALA A 43 7.87 -0.58 2.30
N LEU A 44 6.67 -0.22 2.77
CA LEU A 44 5.42 -0.53 2.09
C LEU A 44 5.38 0.05 0.68
N CYS A 45 5.73 1.34 0.51
CA CYS A 45 5.80 1.99 -0.80
C CYS A 45 6.85 1.35 -1.71
N GLY A 46 7.98 0.90 -1.16
CA GLY A 46 9.02 0.18 -1.91
C GLY A 46 8.50 -1.14 -2.48
N ASN A 47 7.75 -1.91 -1.70
CA ASN A 47 7.09 -3.11 -2.21
C ASN A 47 6.03 -2.77 -3.27
N MET A 48 5.15 -1.81 -3.00
CA MET A 48 4.12 -1.38 -3.95
C MET A 48 4.69 -0.87 -5.28
N GLU A 49 5.89 -0.25 -5.27
CA GLU A 49 6.56 0.15 -6.51
C GLU A 49 6.93 -1.05 -7.37
N ILE A 50 7.45 -2.11 -6.76
CA ILE A 50 7.85 -3.33 -7.48
C ILE A 50 6.61 -4.13 -7.93
N GLU A 51 5.56 -4.20 -7.10
CA GLU A 51 4.34 -4.95 -7.40
C GLU A 51 3.46 -4.28 -8.46
N SER A 52 3.34 -2.95 -8.41
CA SER A 52 2.32 -2.23 -9.18
C SER A 52 2.76 -0.89 -9.76
N TYR A 53 4.04 -0.51 -9.62
CA TYR A 53 4.49 0.85 -9.91
C TYR A 53 3.71 1.93 -9.13
N LEU A 54 3.19 1.59 -7.94
CA LEU A 54 2.31 2.44 -7.14
C LEU A 54 1.00 2.83 -7.88
N ASN A 55 0.60 2.03 -8.86
CA ASN A 55 -0.64 2.20 -9.60
C ASN A 55 -1.77 1.39 -8.93
N PRO A 56 -2.77 2.02 -8.31
CA PRO A 56 -3.84 1.28 -7.63
C PRO A 56 -4.77 0.52 -8.59
N CYS A 57 -4.67 0.76 -9.90
CA CYS A 57 -5.44 0.05 -10.93
C CYS A 57 -4.59 -0.96 -11.72
N GLN A 58 -3.47 -1.43 -11.14
CA GLN A 58 -2.60 -2.41 -11.78
C GLN A 58 -3.23 -3.80 -11.74
N PHE A 59 -3.32 -4.45 -12.90
CA PHE A 59 -3.60 -5.88 -13.04
C PHE A 59 -2.30 -6.64 -13.32
N GLU A 60 -2.14 -7.82 -12.75
CA GLU A 60 -0.96 -8.69 -12.95
C GLU A 60 -0.71 -8.98 -14.43
N ILE A 61 -1.77 -9.33 -15.15
CA ILE A 61 -1.70 -9.55 -16.60
C ILE A 61 -2.56 -8.52 -17.31
N ARG A 62 -1.95 -7.78 -18.24
CA ARG A 62 -2.64 -6.81 -19.08
C ARG A 62 -3.84 -7.47 -19.79
N TYR A 63 -4.98 -6.80 -19.77
CA TYR A 63 -6.22 -7.23 -20.41
C TYR A 63 -6.81 -8.56 -19.92
N ASN A 64 -6.19 -9.20 -18.92
CA ASN A 64 -6.77 -10.38 -18.31
C ASN A 64 -7.37 -10.01 -16.95
N PHE A 65 -8.67 -9.80 -16.95
CA PHE A 65 -9.44 -9.48 -15.74
C PHE A 65 -9.89 -10.72 -14.97
N SER A 66 -9.26 -11.87 -15.18
CA SER A 66 -9.57 -13.08 -14.43
C SER A 66 -9.40 -12.86 -12.92
N PRO A 67 -10.33 -13.34 -12.11
CA PRO A 67 -10.23 -13.22 -10.66
C PRO A 67 -9.02 -13.96 -10.05
N SER A 68 -8.41 -14.88 -10.80
CA SER A 68 -7.25 -15.66 -10.36
C SER A 68 -5.94 -14.87 -10.33
N TYR A 69 -5.86 -13.76 -11.06
CA TYR A 69 -4.68 -12.90 -11.13
C TYR A 69 -4.67 -11.80 -10.07
N GLY A 70 -3.50 -11.22 -9.84
CA GLY A 70 -3.29 -10.15 -8.89
C GLY A 70 -3.88 -8.81 -9.33
N PHE A 71 -4.19 -7.96 -8.35
CA PHE A 71 -4.71 -6.62 -8.55
C PHE A 71 -4.26 -5.66 -7.45
N GLY A 72 -4.05 -4.41 -7.86
CA GLY A 72 -3.87 -3.27 -6.97
C GLY A 72 -2.45 -3.08 -6.46
N LEU A 73 -2.30 -2.24 -5.46
CA LEU A 73 -1.01 -1.76 -4.95
C LEU A 73 -0.07 -2.88 -4.48
N VAL A 74 -0.59 -3.91 -3.84
CA VAL A 74 0.17 -5.06 -3.33
C VAL A 74 -0.18 -6.35 -4.07
N GLN A 75 -0.75 -6.27 -5.24
CA GLN A 75 -1.07 -7.40 -6.13
C GLN A 75 -1.77 -8.58 -5.41
N TRP A 76 -2.88 -8.29 -4.67
CA TRP A 76 -3.66 -9.36 -4.04
C TRP A 76 -3.97 -10.49 -5.04
N THR A 77 -3.37 -11.65 -4.85
CA THR A 77 -3.55 -12.84 -5.70
C THR A 77 -4.15 -13.99 -4.87
N PRO A 78 -5.31 -14.57 -5.25
CA PRO A 78 -6.22 -14.09 -6.28
C PRO A 78 -6.84 -12.74 -5.93
N ARG A 79 -7.24 -11.97 -6.94
CA ARG A 79 -7.87 -10.65 -6.77
C ARG A 79 -9.07 -10.65 -5.83
N THR A 80 -9.78 -11.77 -5.76
CA THR A 80 -10.95 -11.95 -4.87
C THR A 80 -10.63 -11.72 -3.40
N LYS A 81 -9.38 -11.89 -2.97
CA LYS A 81 -8.96 -11.50 -1.61
C LYS A 81 -9.28 -10.04 -1.30
N PHE A 82 -9.21 -9.18 -2.31
CA PHE A 82 -9.51 -7.78 -2.19
C PHE A 82 -10.93 -7.44 -2.67
N SER A 83 -11.31 -7.86 -3.90
CA SER A 83 -12.56 -7.42 -4.53
C SER A 83 -13.81 -7.85 -3.76
N ASP A 84 -13.82 -9.06 -3.19
CA ASP A 84 -14.98 -9.57 -2.44
C ASP A 84 -15.14 -8.82 -1.11
N TRP A 85 -14.02 -8.46 -0.48
CA TRP A 85 -14.03 -7.63 0.72
C TRP A 85 -14.42 -6.17 0.42
N ALA A 86 -13.92 -5.61 -0.69
CA ALA A 86 -14.12 -4.21 -1.04
C ALA A 86 -15.56 -3.92 -1.56
N GLY A 87 -16.25 -4.94 -2.11
CA GLY A 87 -17.60 -4.78 -2.66
C GLY A 87 -17.61 -4.14 -4.06
N SER A 88 -18.76 -3.62 -4.49
CA SER A 88 -19.01 -3.24 -5.89
C SER A 88 -18.12 -2.15 -6.47
N ASP A 89 -17.55 -1.28 -5.64
CA ASP A 89 -16.67 -0.18 -6.05
C ASP A 89 -15.17 -0.50 -5.90
N TRP A 90 -14.80 -1.79 -5.77
CA TRP A 90 -13.42 -2.26 -5.59
C TRP A 90 -12.44 -1.69 -6.64
N ARG A 91 -12.91 -1.48 -7.86
CA ARG A 91 -12.10 -1.06 -9.01
C ARG A 91 -11.87 0.44 -9.09
N THR A 92 -12.67 1.24 -8.40
CA THR A 92 -12.69 2.71 -8.52
C THR A 92 -12.41 3.42 -7.21
N ASN A 93 -12.66 2.78 -6.08
CA ASN A 93 -12.41 3.34 -4.77
C ASN A 93 -11.05 2.87 -4.22
N TYR A 94 -9.99 3.50 -4.67
CA TYR A 94 -8.62 3.09 -4.35
C TYR A 94 -8.27 3.25 -2.86
N ASN A 95 -8.97 4.09 -2.11
CA ASN A 95 -8.79 4.18 -0.65
C ASN A 95 -9.08 2.85 0.06
N LYS A 96 -9.93 2.00 -0.52
CA LYS A 96 -10.22 0.67 0.01
C LYS A 96 -8.99 -0.24 0.04
N GLN A 97 -8.00 0.00 -0.82
CA GLN A 97 -6.76 -0.77 -0.79
C GLN A 97 -5.97 -0.49 0.49
N LEU A 98 -5.87 0.78 0.91
CA LEU A 98 -5.23 1.13 2.18
C LEU A 98 -6.04 0.62 3.37
N GLN A 99 -7.35 0.72 3.31
CA GLN A 99 -8.26 0.16 4.32
C GLN A 99 -8.14 -1.37 4.42
N ARG A 100 -7.93 -2.06 3.31
CA ARG A 100 -7.72 -3.52 3.28
C ARG A 100 -6.42 -3.90 3.98
N ILE A 101 -5.31 -3.20 3.73
CA ILE A 101 -4.04 -3.44 4.43
C ILE A 101 -4.23 -3.22 5.93
N LYS A 102 -4.93 -2.15 6.35
CA LYS A 102 -5.25 -1.92 7.76
C LYS A 102 -6.13 -3.03 8.33
N TYR A 103 -7.13 -3.49 7.60
CA TYR A 103 -7.98 -4.60 8.00
C TYR A 103 -7.19 -5.90 8.19
N GLU A 104 -6.24 -6.19 7.31
CA GLU A 104 -5.36 -7.35 7.41
C GLU A 104 -4.44 -7.27 8.63
N LEU A 105 -3.92 -6.07 8.94
CA LEU A 105 -3.19 -5.81 10.17
C LEU A 105 -4.04 -6.09 11.42
N ASP A 106 -5.25 -5.55 11.47
CA ASP A 106 -6.13 -5.63 12.64
C ASP A 106 -6.64 -7.05 12.90
N ASN A 107 -6.74 -7.86 11.85
CA ASN A 107 -7.30 -9.22 11.93
C ASN A 107 -6.24 -10.32 11.82
N GLY A 108 -4.94 -9.97 11.80
CA GLY A 108 -3.85 -10.93 11.72
C GLY A 108 -3.87 -11.74 10.42
N LEU A 109 -4.32 -11.12 9.32
CA LEU A 109 -4.41 -11.76 8.02
C LEU A 109 -3.18 -11.45 7.16
N GLN A 110 -2.93 -12.28 6.16
CA GLN A 110 -1.89 -12.17 5.14
C GLN A 110 -0.45 -12.25 5.68
N TRP A 111 -0.13 -11.64 6.81
CA TRP A 111 1.20 -11.60 7.39
C TRP A 111 1.57 -12.93 8.08
N ILE A 112 2.70 -13.52 7.69
CA ILE A 112 3.29 -14.71 8.31
C ILE A 112 4.67 -14.34 8.85
N PRO A 113 4.86 -14.23 10.19
CA PRO A 113 6.17 -13.91 10.76
C PRO A 113 7.23 -14.96 10.39
N VAL A 114 8.40 -14.52 9.96
CA VAL A 114 9.51 -15.40 9.56
C VAL A 114 10.75 -15.19 10.43
N SER A 115 11.54 -16.25 10.63
CA SER A 115 12.72 -16.22 11.50
C SER A 115 13.80 -15.25 11.03
N ALA A 116 13.96 -15.08 9.71
CA ALA A 116 14.92 -14.14 9.12
C ALA A 116 14.72 -12.70 9.58
N TYR A 117 13.52 -12.34 10.03
CA TYR A 117 13.16 -11.01 10.54
C TYR A 117 12.66 -11.09 11.99
N ASN A 118 13.26 -11.99 12.79
CA ASN A 118 13.00 -12.17 14.22
C ASN A 118 11.50 -12.37 14.56
N TYR A 119 10.77 -13.07 13.69
CA TYR A 119 9.33 -13.29 13.82
C TYR A 119 8.53 -11.99 14.03
N MET A 120 8.99 -10.90 13.42
CA MET A 120 8.29 -9.61 13.47
C MET A 120 6.82 -9.76 13.09
N THR A 121 5.92 -9.30 13.93
CA THR A 121 4.48 -9.25 13.63
C THR A 121 4.15 -8.05 12.74
N PHE A 122 3.00 -8.07 12.09
CA PHE A 122 2.58 -6.94 11.27
C PHE A 122 2.42 -5.64 12.10
N ALA A 123 1.93 -5.76 13.34
CA ALA A 123 1.84 -4.63 14.27
C ALA A 123 3.23 -4.06 14.63
N GLN A 124 4.21 -4.93 14.87
CA GLN A 124 5.60 -4.47 15.12
C GLN A 124 6.21 -3.81 13.88
N PHE A 125 5.96 -4.37 12.69
CA PHE A 125 6.38 -3.76 11.44
C PHE A 125 5.85 -2.33 11.31
N SER A 126 4.56 -2.12 11.52
CA SER A 126 3.90 -0.83 11.27
C SER A 126 4.51 0.35 12.04
N VAL A 127 5.05 0.10 13.23
CA VAL A 127 5.67 1.12 14.10
C VAL A 127 7.20 1.01 14.19
N SER A 128 7.80 0.12 13.41
CA SER A 128 9.22 -0.17 13.47
C SER A 128 10.07 1.01 13.04
N THR A 129 11.20 1.21 13.72
CA THR A 129 12.25 2.19 13.38
C THR A 129 13.49 1.53 12.76
N GLN A 130 13.41 0.25 12.43
CA GLN A 130 14.43 -0.42 11.62
C GLN A 130 14.57 0.26 10.26
N THR A 131 15.71 0.07 9.58
CA THR A 131 15.94 0.72 8.30
C THR A 131 14.87 0.36 7.26
N PRO A 132 14.53 1.26 6.34
CA PRO A 132 13.57 0.97 5.27
C PRO A 132 13.97 -0.27 4.45
N GLU A 133 15.27 -0.50 4.25
CA GLU A 133 15.82 -1.67 3.55
C GLU A 133 15.54 -2.97 4.29
N TYR A 134 15.70 -2.98 5.60
CA TYR A 134 15.35 -4.15 6.42
C TYR A 134 13.85 -4.42 6.38
N LEU A 135 13.04 -3.37 6.52
CA LEU A 135 11.59 -3.49 6.59
C LEU A 135 10.97 -3.87 5.25
N VAL A 136 11.50 -3.39 4.11
CA VAL A 136 10.96 -3.76 2.80
C VAL A 136 11.11 -5.26 2.55
N MET A 137 12.21 -5.85 3.01
CA MET A 137 12.42 -7.29 2.90
C MET A 137 11.61 -8.07 3.94
N ALA A 138 11.42 -7.52 5.15
CA ALA A 138 10.52 -8.12 6.13
C ALA A 138 9.08 -8.20 5.61
N PHE A 139 8.61 -7.15 4.90
CA PHE A 139 7.29 -7.16 4.24
C PHE A 139 7.24 -8.16 3.10
N GLU A 140 8.27 -8.20 2.25
CA GLU A 140 8.36 -9.16 1.15
C GLU A 140 8.23 -10.61 1.64
N TYR A 141 9.02 -11.00 2.64
CA TYR A 141 9.01 -12.37 3.13
C TYR A 141 7.77 -12.75 3.95
N SER A 142 7.18 -11.78 4.63
CA SER A 142 6.05 -12.03 5.54
C SER A 142 4.68 -11.81 4.89
N TYR A 143 4.57 -10.85 3.96
CA TYR A 143 3.30 -10.45 3.36
C TYR A 143 3.19 -10.87 1.90
N GLU A 144 4.13 -10.46 1.03
CA GLU A 144 4.08 -10.73 -0.42
C GLU A 144 4.43 -12.18 -0.74
N ARG A 145 5.55 -12.68 -0.22
CA ARG A 145 6.07 -14.04 -0.41
C ARG A 145 6.29 -14.41 -1.87
N GLY A 146 6.69 -13.40 -2.66
CA GLY A 146 6.98 -13.51 -4.08
C GLY A 146 8.46 -13.75 -4.39
N THR A 147 8.91 -13.24 -5.53
CA THR A 147 10.34 -13.21 -5.87
C THR A 147 11.00 -12.03 -5.16
N PRO A 148 12.05 -12.23 -4.35
CA PRO A 148 12.55 -11.18 -3.45
C PRO A 148 12.99 -9.88 -4.12
N MET A 149 13.62 -9.90 -5.31
CA MET A 149 14.12 -8.70 -6.02
C MET A 149 14.80 -7.71 -5.07
N THR A 150 15.66 -8.20 -4.18
CA THR A 150 16.18 -7.50 -2.99
C THR A 150 16.74 -6.13 -3.32
N ALA A 151 17.67 -6.02 -4.28
CA ALA A 151 18.31 -4.75 -4.60
C ALA A 151 17.33 -3.69 -5.09
N GLN A 152 16.32 -4.09 -5.87
CA GLN A 152 15.29 -3.18 -6.39
C GLN A 152 14.35 -2.71 -5.26
N ARG A 153 13.91 -3.61 -4.39
CA ARG A 153 13.03 -3.27 -3.25
C ARG A 153 13.75 -2.37 -2.25
N GLU A 154 15.00 -2.68 -1.89
CA GLU A 154 15.81 -1.84 -1.00
C GLU A 154 16.05 -0.44 -1.57
N ALA A 155 16.39 -0.34 -2.87
CA ALA A 155 16.57 0.95 -3.53
C ALA A 155 15.26 1.77 -3.55
N ALA A 156 14.13 1.12 -3.83
CA ALA A 156 12.83 1.77 -3.82
C ALA A 156 12.45 2.25 -2.40
N ALA A 157 12.64 1.43 -1.38
CA ALA A 157 12.36 1.81 0.01
C ALA A 157 13.21 3.01 0.46
N ARG A 158 14.51 3.03 0.13
CA ARG A 158 15.41 4.14 0.42
C ARG A 158 15.00 5.42 -0.31
N LYS A 159 14.60 5.31 -1.58
CA LYS A 159 14.06 6.43 -2.38
C LYS A 159 12.86 7.06 -1.68
N TRP A 160 11.90 6.24 -1.27
CA TRP A 160 10.68 6.74 -0.64
C TRP A 160 10.93 7.28 0.77
N TYR A 161 11.88 6.73 1.51
CA TYR A 161 12.27 7.28 2.81
C TYR A 161 12.83 8.69 2.68
N THR A 162 13.73 8.89 1.71
CA THR A 162 14.29 10.23 1.40
C THR A 162 13.19 11.19 0.95
N PHE A 163 12.29 10.74 0.08
CA PHE A 163 11.17 11.56 -0.39
C PHE A 163 10.25 11.97 0.76
N LEU A 164 9.86 11.07 1.64
CA LEU A 164 8.97 11.35 2.77
C LEU A 164 9.63 12.24 3.81
N GLY A 165 10.94 12.11 4.05
CA GLY A 165 11.71 13.02 4.92
C GLY A 165 11.72 14.47 4.43
N ASN A 166 11.71 14.67 3.10
CA ASN A 166 11.60 15.99 2.47
C ASN A 166 10.14 16.50 2.37
N ASN A 167 9.15 15.63 2.63
CA ASN A 167 7.73 15.95 2.55
C ASN A 167 7.01 15.56 3.86
N PRO A 168 7.30 16.23 4.98
CA PRO A 168 6.77 15.88 6.30
C PRO A 168 5.28 16.18 6.48
N THR A 169 4.61 16.78 5.49
CA THR A 169 3.22 17.18 5.56
C THR A 169 2.30 15.96 5.62
N GLY A 170 1.79 15.66 6.79
CA GLY A 170 0.86 14.57 7.07
C GLY A 170 0.55 14.43 8.57
N ASN A 171 1.34 15.06 9.42
CA ASN A 171 1.24 14.92 10.88
C ASN A 171 0.05 15.64 11.52
N ASN A 172 -0.80 16.36 10.78
CA ASN A 172 -1.83 17.23 11.35
C ASN A 172 -3.26 17.02 10.86
N ILE A 173 -3.57 15.88 10.27
CA ILE A 173 -4.99 15.53 10.11
C ILE A 173 -5.36 14.63 11.30
N PRO A 174 -6.16 15.14 12.25
CA PRO A 174 -6.62 14.32 13.37
C PRO A 174 -7.35 13.08 12.83
N ILE A 175 -7.10 11.92 13.42
CA ILE A 175 -7.73 10.62 13.05
C ILE A 175 -9.26 10.75 12.95
N TRP A 176 -9.90 11.58 13.78
CA TRP A 176 -11.34 11.85 13.72
C TRP A 176 -11.79 12.50 12.39
N MET A 177 -10.90 13.23 11.70
CA MET A 177 -11.21 13.84 10.40
C MET A 177 -11.21 12.79 9.27
N LEU A 178 -10.38 11.76 9.36
CA LEU A 178 -10.40 10.59 8.46
C LEU A 178 -11.71 9.81 8.64
N PHE A 179 -12.19 9.65 9.87
CA PHE A 179 -13.47 9.02 10.16
C PHE A 179 -14.69 9.86 9.72
N LYS A 180 -14.60 11.18 9.79
CA LYS A 180 -15.68 12.08 9.38
C LYS A 180 -15.94 12.04 7.87
N ILE A 181 -14.89 11.82 7.06
CA ILE A 181 -15.01 11.62 5.62
C ILE A 181 -15.74 10.28 5.32
N GLN A 182 -15.48 9.22 6.10
CA GLN A 182 -16.18 7.95 5.99
C GLN A 182 -17.65 8.04 6.40
N TRP A 183 -17.96 8.82 7.44
CA TRP A 183 -19.33 8.94 7.96
C TRP A 183 -20.22 9.75 7.02
N ASN A 184 -19.74 10.86 6.45
CA ASN A 184 -20.51 11.69 5.54
C ASN A 184 -20.86 10.97 4.22
N ASN A 185 -20.01 10.05 3.74
CA ASN A 185 -20.31 9.23 2.56
C ASN A 185 -21.38 8.16 2.81
N ARG A 186 -21.73 7.84 4.07
CA ARG A 186 -22.84 6.96 4.40
C ARG A 186 -24.19 7.67 4.47
N LEU A 187 -24.18 8.96 4.81
CA LEU A 187 -25.42 9.74 4.99
C LEU A 187 -25.99 10.33 3.70
N THR A 188 -25.21 10.34 2.61
CA THR A 188 -25.68 10.83 1.30
C THR A 188 -26.23 9.73 0.39
N ARG A 189 -26.45 8.52 0.93
CA ARG A 189 -27.04 7.36 0.23
C ARG A 189 -28.26 6.80 0.98
N GLY A 190 -29.07 7.68 1.55
CA GLY A 190 -30.40 7.39 2.04
C GLY A 190 -31.43 8.01 1.12
#